data_97481921063fc0bcf36a509e17c7b5ee
#
_entry.id   97481921063fc0bcf36a509e17c7b5ee
#
_cell.length_a   1.000
_cell.length_b   1.000
_cell.length_c   1.000
_cell.angle_alpha   90.00
_cell.angle_beta   90.00
_cell.angle_gamma   90.00
#
_symmetry.space_group_name_H-M   'P 1'
#
loop_
_entity.id
_entity.type
_entity.pdbx_description
1 polymer ?
#
loop_
_entity_poly.entity_id
_entity_poly.type
_entity_poly.pdbx_seq_one_letter_code
_entity_poly.pdbx_strand_id
1 'polypeptide(L)'
;MKILSLLKVALVGSACGLSVLSAAKTEQPNILFIFADDLSYETIRAHGHLDIDTPNLDRLAAEGTTFSHAYNMGSWTGAVCMASRSMINTGQFVWRTPRTGGDFKPVVAARETWSQLLKSAGYRTYMTGKWHVSMDAAKIFDVAVDIRPGMPKDVKEGYNRPVDEAAYEAGWKPWETKYGGFWQGGTHWSEVIANHAEGFLAEAAEDDAPFFMYLAFNAAHD
;
A
#
# COMPACT_ATOMS: atom_id res chain seq x y z
N MET A 1 -39.41 -8.18 86.04
CA MET A 1 -38.65 -7.02 85.53
C MET A 1 -37.68 -7.54 84.50
N LYS A 2 -37.99 -7.40 83.23
CA LYS A 2 -37.14 -7.89 82.09
C LYS A 2 -36.61 -6.72 81.37
N ILE A 3 -35.29 -6.56 81.29
CA ILE A 3 -34.57 -5.58 80.56
C ILE A 3 -34.32 -6.16 79.19
N LEU A 4 -34.94 -5.52 78.15
CA LEU A 4 -34.68 -5.86 76.73
C LEU A 4 -33.56 -4.99 76.25
N SER A 5 -32.44 -5.60 75.93
CA SER A 5 -31.28 -4.99 75.27
C SER A 5 -31.51 -4.96 73.76
N LEU A 6 -31.58 -3.77 73.13
CA LEU A 6 -31.65 -3.59 71.71
C LEU A 6 -30.23 -3.57 71.13
N LEU A 7 -29.92 -4.59 70.38
CA LEU A 7 -28.69 -4.67 69.60
C LEU A 7 -28.90 -3.97 68.28
N LYS A 8 -28.28 -2.79 68.07
CA LYS A 8 -28.25 -2.11 66.78
C LYS A 8 -27.15 -2.69 65.94
N VAL A 9 -27.50 -3.44 64.89
CA VAL A 9 -26.59 -3.89 63.85
C VAL A 9 -26.42 -2.76 62.83
N ALA A 10 -25.24 -2.16 62.77
CA ALA A 10 -24.87 -1.21 61.71
C ALA A 10 -24.44 -1.97 60.46
N LEU A 11 -25.24 -1.90 59.40
CA LEU A 11 -24.88 -2.40 58.10
C LEU A 11 -23.91 -1.40 57.44
N VAL A 12 -22.63 -1.71 57.39
CA VAL A 12 -21.66 -0.96 56.58
C VAL A 12 -21.78 -1.46 55.14
N GLY A 13 -22.49 -0.71 54.31
CA GLY A 13 -22.58 -0.95 52.89
C GLY A 13 -21.25 -0.56 52.21
N SER A 14 -20.43 -1.54 51.87
CA SER A 14 -19.26 -1.36 51.04
C SER A 14 -19.70 -1.12 49.60
N ALA A 15 -19.77 0.16 49.16
CA ALA A 15 -19.96 0.53 47.77
C ALA A 15 -18.66 0.23 47.00
N CYS A 16 -18.60 -0.98 46.43
CA CYS A 16 -17.55 -1.34 45.47
C CYS A 16 -17.80 -0.55 44.20
N GLY A 17 -17.14 0.59 44.10
CA GLY A 17 -17.16 1.41 42.86
C GLY A 17 -16.52 0.61 41.72
N LEU A 18 -17.35 0.06 40.83
CA LEU A 18 -16.88 -0.40 39.53
C LEU A 18 -16.35 0.82 38.76
N SER A 19 -15.05 1.05 38.86
CA SER A 19 -14.34 1.89 37.90
C SER A 19 -14.41 1.20 36.55
N VAL A 20 -15.34 1.62 35.71
CA VAL A 20 -15.32 1.27 34.29
C VAL A 20 -14.03 1.91 33.74
N LEU A 21 -12.97 1.12 33.62
CA LEU A 21 -11.83 1.51 32.81
C LEU A 21 -12.37 1.71 31.38
N SER A 22 -12.66 2.96 31.04
CA SER A 22 -12.81 3.35 29.65
C SER A 22 -11.49 3.04 28.97
N ALA A 23 -11.45 1.95 28.21
CA ALA A 23 -10.32 1.68 27.33
C ALA A 23 -10.19 2.93 26.44
N ALA A 24 -9.08 3.66 26.58
CA ALA A 24 -8.77 4.75 25.69
C ALA A 24 -8.87 4.18 24.27
N LYS A 25 -9.73 4.77 23.44
CA LYS A 25 -9.86 4.40 22.04
C LYS A 25 -8.46 4.63 21.46
N THR A 26 -7.72 3.56 21.18
CA THR A 26 -6.45 3.67 20.48
C THR A 26 -6.75 4.29 19.14
N GLU A 27 -6.24 5.49 18.90
CA GLU A 27 -6.37 6.13 17.59
C GLU A 27 -5.74 5.19 16.55
N GLN A 28 -6.51 4.85 15.54
CA GLN A 28 -6.05 4.04 14.43
C GLN A 28 -5.16 4.94 13.55
N PRO A 29 -3.88 4.59 13.32
CA PRO A 29 -2.99 5.44 12.53
C PRO A 29 -3.38 5.40 11.05
N ASN A 30 -3.13 6.49 10.35
CA ASN A 30 -3.14 6.48 8.90
C ASN A 30 -2.02 5.57 8.36
N ILE A 31 -2.31 4.84 7.28
CA ILE A 31 -1.37 3.89 6.67
C ILE A 31 -1.10 4.33 5.22
N LEU A 32 0.12 4.76 4.96
CA LEU A 32 0.61 5.04 3.61
C LEU A 32 1.57 3.92 3.20
N PHE A 33 1.17 3.11 2.22
CA PHE A 33 1.96 2.03 1.66
C PHE A 33 2.48 2.42 0.28
N ILE A 34 3.77 2.73 0.18
CA ILE A 34 4.46 3.06 -1.07
C ILE A 34 5.19 1.81 -1.52
N PHE A 35 4.86 1.33 -2.72
CA PHE A 35 5.42 0.10 -3.26
C PHE A 35 6.10 0.37 -4.61
N ALA A 36 7.43 0.37 -4.60
CA ALA A 36 8.25 0.44 -5.81
C ALA A 36 8.38 -0.94 -6.45
N ASP A 37 8.60 -0.98 -7.76
CA ASP A 37 8.78 -2.22 -8.52
C ASP A 37 10.24 -2.36 -8.93
N ASP A 38 10.84 -3.50 -8.61
CA ASP A 38 12.25 -3.83 -8.87
C ASP A 38 13.27 -2.81 -8.32
N LEU A 39 12.90 -2.05 -7.29
CA LEU A 39 13.82 -1.16 -6.58
C LEU A 39 14.75 -2.01 -5.70
N SER A 40 16.02 -2.06 -6.04
CA SER A 40 16.98 -2.81 -5.26
C SER A 40 17.46 -2.04 -4.02
N TYR A 41 17.84 -2.77 -2.99
CA TYR A 41 18.31 -2.21 -1.71
C TYR A 41 19.48 -1.23 -1.91
N GLU A 42 20.39 -1.56 -2.81
CA GLU A 42 21.62 -0.81 -3.08
C GLU A 42 21.35 0.57 -3.71
N THR A 43 20.18 0.78 -4.30
CA THR A 43 19.85 2.05 -4.98
C THR A 43 19.40 3.17 -4.03
N ILE A 44 19.24 2.88 -2.75
CA ILE A 44 18.97 3.90 -1.73
C ILE A 44 20.28 4.36 -1.14
N ARG A 45 20.62 5.66 -1.28
CA ARG A 45 21.90 6.23 -0.86
C ARG A 45 22.19 6.03 0.62
N ALA A 46 21.19 6.12 1.48
CA ALA A 46 21.33 5.88 2.92
C ALA A 46 21.92 4.51 3.25
N HIS A 47 21.87 3.54 2.34
CA HIS A 47 22.48 2.23 2.50
C HIS A 47 23.96 2.18 2.06
N GLY A 48 24.48 3.24 1.42
CA GLY A 48 25.90 3.44 1.18
C GLY A 48 26.54 2.64 0.03
N HIS A 49 25.72 2.08 -0.88
CA HIS A 49 26.24 1.19 -1.93
C HIS A 49 26.47 1.89 -3.29
N LEU A 50 25.62 2.87 -3.62
CA LEU A 50 25.68 3.56 -4.92
C LEU A 50 25.61 5.08 -4.73
N ASP A 51 26.22 5.80 -5.69
CA ASP A 51 26.17 7.27 -5.74
C ASP A 51 24.92 7.74 -6.50
N ILE A 52 23.76 7.51 -5.90
CA ILE A 52 22.46 7.92 -6.40
C ILE A 52 21.80 8.83 -5.36
N ASP A 53 21.32 10.00 -5.78
CA ASP A 53 20.63 10.91 -4.89
C ASP A 53 19.19 10.44 -4.62
N THR A 54 18.92 10.05 -3.38
CA THR A 54 17.59 9.63 -2.92
C THR A 54 17.16 10.36 -1.63
N PRO A 55 17.13 11.72 -1.63
CA PRO A 55 17.06 12.50 -0.39
C PRO A 55 15.80 12.23 0.44
N ASN A 56 14.66 11.95 -0.20
CA ASN A 56 13.42 11.64 0.51
C ASN A 56 13.41 10.23 1.09
N LEU A 57 13.95 9.24 0.36
CA LEU A 57 14.11 7.87 0.88
C LEU A 57 15.16 7.81 1.98
N ASP A 58 16.24 8.57 1.86
CA ASP A 58 17.28 8.71 2.89
C ASP A 58 16.71 9.27 4.19
N ARG A 59 15.83 10.29 4.07
CA ARG A 59 15.14 10.84 5.24
C ARG A 59 14.22 9.81 5.90
N LEU A 60 13.42 9.07 5.11
CA LEU A 60 12.58 7.99 5.65
C LEU A 60 13.41 6.91 6.34
N ALA A 61 14.56 6.54 5.77
CA ALA A 61 15.47 5.58 6.38
C ALA A 61 16.06 6.09 7.70
N ALA A 62 16.36 7.39 7.79
CA ALA A 62 16.93 8.01 8.98
C ALA A 62 15.91 8.20 10.11
N GLU A 63 14.64 8.48 9.78
CA GLU A 63 13.57 8.73 10.73
C GLU A 63 12.79 7.47 11.13
N GLY A 64 12.92 6.40 10.34
CA GLY A 64 12.16 5.17 10.48
C GLY A 64 12.99 3.94 10.83
N THR A 65 12.44 2.78 10.52
CA THR A 65 13.12 1.48 10.69
C THR A 65 13.44 0.87 9.34
N THR A 66 14.71 0.57 9.10
CA THR A 66 15.16 -0.13 7.90
C THR A 66 15.33 -1.62 8.17
N PHE A 67 14.68 -2.47 7.35
CA PHE A 67 14.86 -3.92 7.37
C PHE A 67 15.94 -4.31 6.38
N SER A 68 17.17 -4.51 6.86
CA SER A 68 18.33 -4.83 6.00
C SER A 68 18.31 -6.26 5.45
N HIS A 69 17.48 -7.14 6.00
CA HIS A 69 17.37 -8.54 5.63
C HIS A 69 15.91 -8.94 5.40
N ALA A 70 15.31 -8.37 4.35
CA ALA A 70 14.00 -8.77 3.86
C ALA A 70 14.19 -9.74 2.68
N TYR A 71 13.55 -10.91 2.75
CA TYR A 71 13.72 -11.96 1.77
C TYR A 71 12.48 -12.18 0.93
N ASN A 72 12.67 -12.27 -0.38
CA ASN A 72 11.61 -12.64 -1.31
C ASN A 72 11.30 -14.14 -1.19
N MET A 73 10.01 -14.49 -1.18
CA MET A 73 9.54 -15.88 -1.11
C MET A 73 9.57 -16.61 -2.47
N GLY A 74 10.08 -15.96 -3.52
CA GLY A 74 10.10 -16.49 -4.87
C GLY A 74 8.79 -16.29 -5.63
N SER A 75 8.65 -17.04 -6.71
CA SER A 75 7.49 -16.95 -7.61
C SER A 75 7.18 -18.32 -8.21
N TRP A 76 6.05 -18.42 -8.92
CA TRP A 76 5.69 -19.57 -9.75
C TRP A 76 6.42 -19.60 -11.10
N THR A 77 6.98 -18.46 -11.51
CA THR A 77 7.69 -18.22 -12.78
C THR A 77 8.88 -17.32 -12.53
N GLY A 78 9.66 -16.98 -13.57
CA GLY A 78 10.77 -16.05 -13.45
C GLY A 78 10.39 -14.63 -13.05
N ALA A 79 9.14 -14.21 -13.32
CA ALA A 79 8.65 -12.89 -12.94
C ALA A 79 8.02 -12.91 -11.53
N VAL A 80 8.56 -12.13 -10.61
CA VAL A 80 8.15 -12.12 -9.20
C VAL A 80 7.03 -11.12 -8.89
N CYS A 81 6.78 -10.14 -9.75
CA CYS A 81 5.84 -9.04 -9.51
C CYS A 81 4.43 -9.55 -9.12
N MET A 82 3.85 -10.47 -9.91
CA MET A 82 2.51 -11.01 -9.64
C MET A 82 2.47 -11.81 -8.34
N ALA A 83 3.48 -12.63 -8.08
CA ALA A 83 3.57 -13.43 -6.87
C ALA A 83 3.67 -12.55 -5.64
N SER A 84 4.56 -11.56 -5.65
CA SER A 84 4.76 -10.61 -4.57
C SER A 84 3.46 -9.83 -4.28
N ARG A 85 2.82 -9.27 -5.32
CA ARG A 85 1.58 -8.51 -5.19
C ARG A 85 0.41 -9.37 -4.73
N SER A 86 0.36 -10.63 -5.15
CA SER A 86 -0.64 -11.59 -4.67
C SER A 86 -0.45 -11.90 -3.18
N MET A 87 0.80 -12.14 -2.74
CA MET A 87 1.12 -12.36 -1.34
C MET A 87 0.77 -11.16 -0.46
N ILE A 88 1.16 -9.95 -0.87
CA ILE A 88 0.86 -8.71 -0.14
C ILE A 88 -0.65 -8.52 0.03
N ASN A 89 -1.42 -8.70 -1.04
CA ASN A 89 -2.85 -8.46 -1.00
C ASN A 89 -3.65 -9.51 -0.24
N THR A 90 -3.13 -10.74 -0.12
CA THR A 90 -3.84 -11.85 0.56
C THR A 90 -3.27 -12.20 1.92
N GLY A 91 -2.08 -11.69 2.28
CA GLY A 91 -1.34 -12.11 3.48
C GLY A 91 -0.89 -13.58 3.45
N GLN A 92 -0.92 -14.23 2.28
CA GLN A 92 -0.60 -15.64 2.13
C GLN A 92 0.76 -15.84 1.46
N PHE A 93 1.44 -16.92 1.80
CA PHE A 93 2.66 -17.32 1.12
C PHE A 93 2.40 -17.74 -0.33
N VAL A 94 3.43 -17.64 -1.20
CA VAL A 94 3.34 -17.86 -2.64
C VAL A 94 2.64 -19.17 -3.02
N TRP A 95 2.87 -20.26 -2.29
CA TRP A 95 2.25 -21.57 -2.57
C TRP A 95 0.79 -21.70 -2.14
N ARG A 96 0.26 -20.72 -1.41
CA ARG A 96 -1.15 -20.67 -1.00
C ARG A 96 -1.96 -19.65 -1.79
N THR A 97 -1.29 -18.62 -2.33
CA THR A 97 -1.97 -17.65 -3.19
C THR A 97 -2.36 -18.27 -4.53
N PRO A 98 -3.45 -17.83 -5.15
CA PRO A 98 -3.75 -18.22 -6.52
C PRO A 98 -2.59 -17.84 -7.45
N ARG A 99 -2.21 -18.76 -8.35
CA ARG A 99 -1.15 -18.54 -9.35
C ARG A 99 -1.56 -17.46 -10.37
N THR A 100 -0.61 -17.06 -11.21
CA THR A 100 -0.85 -16.19 -12.37
C THR A 100 -2.09 -16.62 -13.14
N GLY A 101 -3.07 -15.72 -13.29
CA GLY A 101 -4.35 -16.03 -13.91
C GLY A 101 -5.30 -16.88 -13.04
N GLY A 102 -4.92 -17.18 -11.80
CA GLY A 102 -5.73 -17.94 -10.86
C GLY A 102 -6.98 -17.20 -10.41
N ASP A 103 -7.91 -17.94 -9.83
CA ASP A 103 -9.17 -17.39 -9.36
C ASP A 103 -9.05 -16.79 -7.95
N PHE A 104 -9.09 -15.47 -7.85
CA PHE A 104 -9.13 -14.73 -6.61
C PHE A 104 -10.56 -14.47 -6.07
N LYS A 105 -11.60 -14.90 -6.79
CA LYS A 105 -12.99 -14.66 -6.38
C LYS A 105 -13.28 -15.17 -4.96
N PRO A 106 -12.82 -16.37 -4.56
CA PRO A 106 -13.08 -16.85 -3.21
C PRO A 106 -12.49 -15.94 -2.12
N VAL A 107 -11.26 -15.46 -2.32
CA VAL A 107 -10.59 -14.55 -1.37
C VAL A 107 -11.31 -13.21 -1.26
N VAL A 108 -11.72 -12.65 -2.42
CA VAL A 108 -12.47 -11.38 -2.46
C VAL A 108 -13.87 -11.55 -1.86
N ALA A 109 -14.54 -12.68 -2.12
CA ALA A 109 -15.88 -12.98 -1.58
C ALA A 109 -15.84 -13.19 -0.07
N ALA A 110 -14.76 -13.80 0.46
CA ALA A 110 -14.52 -13.97 1.89
C ALA A 110 -14.10 -12.66 2.57
N ARG A 111 -13.82 -11.59 1.81
CA ARG A 111 -13.32 -10.31 2.31
C ARG A 111 -11.98 -10.43 3.06
N GLU A 112 -11.09 -11.26 2.55
CA GLU A 112 -9.80 -11.60 3.17
C GLU A 112 -8.62 -10.82 2.60
N THR A 113 -8.82 -9.90 1.64
CA THR A 113 -7.74 -9.00 1.23
C THR A 113 -7.46 -7.96 2.32
N TRP A 114 -6.18 -7.57 2.47
CA TRP A 114 -5.81 -6.61 3.52
C TRP A 114 -6.60 -5.29 3.43
N SER A 115 -6.85 -4.79 2.20
CA SER A 115 -7.68 -3.60 2.00
C SER A 115 -9.13 -3.79 2.48
N GLN A 116 -9.73 -4.97 2.22
CA GLN A 116 -11.06 -5.28 2.71
C GLN A 116 -11.11 -5.43 4.23
N LEU A 117 -10.07 -6.00 4.84
CA LEU A 117 -9.93 -6.11 6.30
C LEU A 117 -9.79 -4.72 6.93
N LEU A 118 -8.94 -3.86 6.37
CA LEU A 118 -8.80 -2.47 6.83
C LEU A 118 -10.09 -1.68 6.66
N LYS A 119 -10.77 -1.83 5.52
CA LYS A 119 -12.10 -1.25 5.31
C LYS A 119 -13.11 -1.71 6.36
N SER A 120 -13.11 -2.99 6.72
CA SER A 120 -13.97 -3.52 7.78
C SER A 120 -13.59 -2.99 9.17
N ALA A 121 -12.36 -2.55 9.35
CA ALA A 121 -11.87 -1.88 10.56
C ALA A 121 -12.13 -0.35 10.56
N GLY A 122 -12.81 0.19 9.55
CA GLY A 122 -13.20 1.60 9.48
C GLY A 122 -12.25 2.50 8.70
N TYR A 123 -11.27 1.94 7.99
CA TYR A 123 -10.38 2.73 7.13
C TYR A 123 -11.06 3.10 5.82
N ARG A 124 -10.82 4.32 5.34
CA ARG A 124 -11.03 4.72 3.96
C ARG A 124 -9.86 4.23 3.12
N THR A 125 -10.12 3.52 2.02
CA THR A 125 -9.08 2.79 1.28
C THR A 125 -8.89 3.33 -0.13
N TYR A 126 -7.63 3.62 -0.50
CA TYR A 126 -7.22 4.23 -1.77
C TYR A 126 -6.18 3.38 -2.48
N MET A 127 -6.24 3.34 -3.81
CA MET A 127 -5.25 2.64 -4.63
C MET A 127 -5.03 3.35 -5.97
N THR A 128 -3.78 3.47 -6.39
CA THR A 128 -3.39 3.87 -7.75
C THR A 128 -2.11 3.18 -8.19
N GLY A 129 -1.95 2.98 -9.51
CA GLY A 129 -0.75 2.47 -10.14
C GLY A 129 -0.77 0.99 -10.51
N LYS A 130 0.40 0.35 -10.49
CA LYS A 130 0.59 -1.03 -10.92
C LYS A 130 -0.09 -2.03 -9.98
N TRP A 131 -1.13 -2.65 -10.44
CA TRP A 131 -1.88 -3.66 -9.68
C TRP A 131 -1.34 -5.08 -9.88
N HIS A 132 -1.31 -5.53 -11.11
CA HIS A 132 -0.73 -6.80 -11.58
C HIS A 132 -1.19 -8.05 -10.78
N VAL A 133 -2.42 -8.04 -10.32
CA VAL A 133 -3.09 -9.17 -9.66
C VAL A 133 -4.41 -9.42 -10.37
N SER A 134 -4.82 -10.69 -10.48
CA SER A 134 -6.08 -11.08 -11.15
C SER A 134 -7.33 -10.81 -10.30
N MET A 135 -7.36 -9.66 -9.61
CA MET A 135 -8.50 -9.15 -8.86
C MET A 135 -8.86 -7.77 -9.43
N ASP A 136 -10.11 -7.39 -9.29
CA ASP A 136 -10.57 -6.06 -9.65
C ASP A 136 -10.36 -5.11 -8.45
N ALA A 137 -9.40 -4.19 -8.56
CA ALA A 137 -9.08 -3.24 -7.50
C ALA A 137 -10.30 -2.39 -7.08
N ALA A 138 -11.14 -2.00 -8.03
CA ALA A 138 -12.34 -1.20 -7.75
C ALA A 138 -13.39 -1.92 -6.90
N LYS A 139 -13.29 -3.25 -6.76
CA LYS A 139 -14.19 -4.04 -5.90
C LYS A 139 -13.70 -4.18 -4.47
N ILE A 140 -12.43 -3.87 -4.21
CA ILE A 140 -11.80 -4.10 -2.90
C ILE A 140 -11.30 -2.82 -2.22
N PHE A 141 -11.06 -1.74 -2.99
CA PHE A 141 -10.78 -0.41 -2.47
C PHE A 141 -12.02 0.49 -2.58
N ASP A 142 -12.10 1.54 -1.76
CA ASP A 142 -13.14 2.56 -1.87
C ASP A 142 -12.90 3.47 -3.07
N VAL A 143 -11.62 3.81 -3.29
CA VAL A 143 -11.17 4.63 -4.41
C VAL A 143 -10.04 3.90 -5.12
N ALA A 144 -10.21 3.60 -6.41
CA ALA A 144 -9.22 2.96 -7.25
C ALA A 144 -9.13 3.72 -8.58
N VAL A 145 -8.02 4.42 -8.81
CA VAL A 145 -7.85 5.33 -9.95
C VAL A 145 -6.59 4.96 -10.72
N ASP A 146 -6.67 5.02 -12.04
CA ASP A 146 -5.55 4.75 -12.95
C ASP A 146 -4.82 3.45 -12.62
N ILE A 147 -5.60 2.37 -12.53
CA ILE A 147 -5.11 1.03 -12.22
C ILE A 147 -4.47 0.41 -13.46
N ARG A 148 -3.19 0.06 -13.37
CA ARG A 148 -2.50 -0.65 -14.45
C ARG A 148 -2.32 -2.14 -14.14
N PRO A 149 -2.62 -3.04 -15.09
CA PRO A 149 -2.52 -4.49 -14.86
C PRO A 149 -1.06 -4.97 -14.70
N GLY A 150 -0.11 -4.28 -15.28
CA GLY A 150 1.30 -4.65 -15.26
C GLY A 150 2.16 -3.58 -15.90
N MET A 151 3.15 -3.99 -16.69
CA MET A 151 3.95 -3.08 -17.50
C MET A 151 3.15 -2.52 -18.67
N PRO A 152 3.43 -1.29 -19.12
CA PRO A 152 2.77 -0.71 -20.28
C PRO A 152 2.96 -1.60 -21.52
N LYS A 153 1.90 -1.72 -22.33
CA LYS A 153 1.94 -2.52 -23.58
C LYS A 153 1.41 -1.74 -24.78
N ASP A 154 1.00 -0.54 -24.54
CA ASP A 154 0.27 0.29 -25.49
C ASP A 154 1.13 0.68 -26.68
N VAL A 155 2.40 1.07 -26.46
CA VAL A 155 3.33 1.43 -27.53
C VAL A 155 4.74 0.99 -27.17
N LYS A 156 5.31 0.10 -27.97
CA LYS A 156 6.66 -0.43 -27.75
C LYS A 156 7.72 0.67 -27.81
N GLU A 157 7.57 1.62 -28.71
CA GLU A 157 8.48 2.74 -28.91
C GLU A 157 8.48 3.71 -27.70
N GLY A 158 7.43 3.70 -26.90
CA GLY A 158 7.28 4.61 -25.77
C GLY A 158 8.21 4.32 -24.59
N TYR A 159 8.77 3.11 -24.50
CA TYR A 159 9.72 2.75 -23.45
C TYR A 159 10.99 2.08 -23.95
N ASN A 160 11.11 1.84 -25.25
CA ASN A 160 12.38 1.46 -25.85
C ASN A 160 13.19 2.73 -26.12
N ARG A 161 14.28 2.92 -25.41
CA ARG A 161 15.19 4.03 -25.71
C ARG A 161 16.08 3.70 -26.91
N PRO A 162 16.48 4.70 -27.69
CA PRO A 162 17.46 4.54 -28.76
C PRO A 162 18.78 4.01 -28.24
N VAL A 163 19.44 3.19 -29.05
CA VAL A 163 20.73 2.58 -28.75
C VAL A 163 21.91 3.42 -29.21
N ASP A 164 21.68 4.48 -29.99
CA ASP A 164 22.69 5.37 -30.54
C ASP A 164 22.25 6.83 -30.50
N GLU A 165 23.22 7.71 -30.62
CA GLU A 165 23.04 9.16 -30.59
C GLU A 165 22.22 9.67 -31.77
N ALA A 166 22.39 9.07 -32.96
CA ALA A 166 21.64 9.47 -34.15
C ALA A 166 20.13 9.32 -34.00
N ALA A 167 19.68 8.29 -33.26
CA ALA A 167 18.28 8.10 -32.98
C ALA A 167 17.73 9.16 -32.01
N TYR A 168 18.55 9.64 -31.05
CA TYR A 168 18.18 10.82 -30.23
C TYR A 168 18.10 12.08 -31.06
N GLU A 169 19.07 12.32 -31.94
CA GLU A 169 19.10 13.47 -32.85
C GLU A 169 17.90 13.45 -33.80
N ALA A 170 17.42 12.28 -34.20
CA ALA A 170 16.21 12.11 -35.00
C ALA A 170 14.91 12.49 -34.25
N GLY A 171 15.01 12.89 -32.97
CA GLY A 171 13.92 13.50 -32.23
C GLY A 171 13.08 12.50 -31.42
N TRP A 172 13.64 11.37 -30.97
CA TRP A 172 12.95 10.51 -30.03
C TRP A 172 12.72 11.21 -28.68
N LYS A 173 11.44 11.27 -28.30
CA LYS A 173 10.98 11.89 -27.04
C LYS A 173 9.96 10.97 -26.41
N PRO A 174 10.33 10.16 -25.42
CA PRO A 174 9.44 9.16 -24.84
C PRO A 174 8.19 9.75 -24.17
N TRP A 175 8.26 11.03 -23.80
CA TRP A 175 7.14 11.75 -23.18
C TRP A 175 6.10 12.27 -24.19
N GLU A 176 6.31 12.12 -25.50
CA GLU A 176 5.30 12.49 -26.46
C GLU A 176 4.06 11.59 -26.31
N THR A 177 2.88 12.20 -26.30
CA THR A 177 1.60 11.52 -26.07
C THR A 177 1.33 10.36 -27.03
N LYS A 178 1.91 10.41 -28.23
CA LYS A 178 1.78 9.34 -29.24
C LYS A 178 2.41 8.02 -28.85
N TYR A 179 3.36 8.04 -27.89
CA TYR A 179 4.06 6.83 -27.48
C TYR A 179 3.38 6.09 -26.33
N GLY A 180 2.64 6.79 -25.44
CA GLY A 180 2.09 6.14 -24.24
C GLY A 180 3.17 5.54 -23.35
N GLY A 181 3.17 4.24 -23.16
CA GLY A 181 4.18 3.54 -22.38
C GLY A 181 4.16 3.93 -20.91
N PHE A 182 5.28 4.43 -20.37
CA PHE A 182 5.36 4.94 -18.99
C PHE A 182 4.83 6.37 -18.83
N TRP A 183 4.18 6.92 -19.86
CA TRP A 183 3.69 8.29 -19.90
C TRP A 183 2.18 8.33 -20.12
N GLN A 184 1.51 9.23 -19.44
CA GLN A 184 0.08 9.48 -19.61
C GLN A 184 -0.11 10.93 -20.03
N GLY A 185 -0.53 11.14 -21.28
CA GLY A 185 -0.71 12.48 -21.82
C GLY A 185 0.56 13.36 -21.80
N GLY A 186 1.75 12.74 -21.80
CA GLY A 186 3.03 13.44 -21.69
C GLY A 186 3.56 13.59 -20.24
N THR A 187 2.81 13.16 -19.23
CA THR A 187 3.24 13.14 -17.83
C THR A 187 3.78 11.75 -17.46
N HIS A 188 4.94 11.71 -16.81
CA HIS A 188 5.53 10.45 -16.40
C HIS A 188 4.65 9.72 -15.36
N TRP A 189 4.56 8.40 -15.48
CA TRP A 189 3.63 7.61 -14.68
C TRP A 189 3.85 7.74 -13.17
N SER A 190 5.10 7.90 -12.71
CA SER A 190 5.38 8.14 -11.30
C SER A 190 4.81 9.48 -10.81
N GLU A 191 4.80 10.51 -11.66
CA GLU A 191 4.20 11.80 -11.36
C GLU A 191 2.66 11.71 -11.34
N VAL A 192 2.07 10.94 -12.25
CA VAL A 192 0.62 10.67 -12.23
C VAL A 192 0.20 10.04 -10.90
N ILE A 193 0.95 9.04 -10.41
CA ILE A 193 0.70 8.41 -9.12
C ILE A 193 0.84 9.42 -7.96
N ALA A 194 1.87 10.26 -8.00
CA ALA A 194 2.08 11.29 -6.98
C ALA A 194 0.94 12.32 -6.96
N ASN A 195 0.47 12.76 -8.12
CA ASN A 195 -0.67 13.69 -8.23
C ASN A 195 -1.97 13.07 -7.67
N HIS A 196 -2.20 11.77 -7.91
CA HIS A 196 -3.32 11.08 -7.28
C HIS A 196 -3.19 11.00 -5.76
N ALA A 197 -1.97 10.78 -5.25
CA ALA A 197 -1.72 10.76 -3.81
C ALA A 197 -2.07 12.09 -3.14
N GLU A 198 -1.76 13.21 -3.76
CA GLU A 198 -2.17 14.55 -3.28
C GLU A 198 -3.69 14.68 -3.23
N GLY A 199 -4.39 14.25 -4.27
CA GLY A 199 -5.86 14.24 -4.32
C GLY A 199 -6.48 13.36 -3.25
N PHE A 200 -5.93 12.17 -3.03
CA PHE A 200 -6.39 11.25 -1.97
C PHE A 200 -6.16 11.83 -0.57
N LEU A 201 -5.02 12.48 -0.33
CA LEU A 201 -4.74 13.14 0.94
C LEU A 201 -5.71 14.29 1.19
N ALA A 202 -6.04 15.07 0.16
CA ALA A 202 -7.04 16.14 0.27
C ALA A 202 -8.43 15.58 0.61
N GLU A 203 -8.87 14.51 -0.08
CA GLU A 203 -10.16 13.84 0.24
C GLU A 203 -10.15 13.25 1.65
N ALA A 204 -9.06 12.57 2.03
CA ALA A 204 -8.94 11.96 3.35
C ALA A 204 -8.91 12.99 4.50
N ALA A 205 -8.46 14.20 4.24
CA ALA A 205 -8.45 15.28 5.23
C ALA A 205 -9.85 15.83 5.54
N GLU A 206 -10.84 15.55 4.70
CA GLU A 206 -12.24 15.91 4.90
C GLU A 206 -13.03 14.83 5.67
N ASP A 207 -12.44 13.68 5.95
CA ASP A 207 -13.03 12.53 6.64
C ASP A 207 -12.36 12.30 7.99
N ASP A 208 -13.14 11.98 9.02
CA ASP A 208 -12.62 11.59 10.34
C ASP A 208 -12.09 10.14 10.39
N ALA A 209 -12.32 9.35 9.33
CA ALA A 209 -11.84 7.99 9.24
C ALA A 209 -10.33 7.93 8.96
N PRO A 210 -9.60 6.99 9.56
CA PRO A 210 -8.21 6.76 9.17
C PRO A 210 -8.15 6.26 7.73
N PHE A 211 -7.09 6.61 7.00
CA PHE A 211 -6.90 6.14 5.64
C PHE A 211 -5.88 5.00 5.53
N PHE A 212 -6.12 4.12 4.56
CA PHE A 212 -5.14 3.20 4.00
C PHE A 212 -4.93 3.55 2.53
N MET A 213 -3.73 3.96 2.18
CA MET A 213 -3.38 4.40 0.82
C MET A 213 -2.29 3.52 0.24
N TYR A 214 -2.58 2.85 -0.89
CA TYR A 214 -1.65 1.99 -1.61
C TYR A 214 -1.21 2.67 -2.90
N LEU A 215 0.02 3.18 -2.92
CA LEU A 215 0.66 3.82 -4.07
C LEU A 215 1.65 2.84 -4.71
N ALA A 216 1.28 2.29 -5.86
CA ALA A 216 2.02 1.21 -6.51
C ALA A 216 2.76 1.71 -7.75
N PHE A 217 4.02 2.09 -7.58
CA PHE A 217 4.87 2.59 -8.67
C PHE A 217 5.33 1.46 -9.60
N ASN A 218 5.50 1.79 -10.89
CA ASN A 218 6.19 0.93 -11.84
C ASN A 218 7.72 1.10 -11.75
N ALA A 219 8.20 2.27 -11.40
CA ALA A 219 9.62 2.53 -11.20
C ALA A 219 10.14 1.75 -9.96
N ALA A 220 11.36 1.23 -10.04
CA ALA A 220 12.39 1.38 -11.08
C ALA A 220 12.40 0.27 -12.15
N HIS A 221 11.33 -0.52 -12.30
CA HIS A 221 11.23 -1.55 -13.33
C HIS A 221 11.31 -0.93 -14.73
N ASP A 222 12.16 -1.48 -15.61
CA ASP A 222 12.36 -1.12 -17.02
C ASP A 222 11.47 -1.92 -17.98
#